data_124dc9ab2a3410c9a1c246421ab6b687
#
_entry.id   124dc9ab2a3410c9a1c246421ab6b687
#
_cell.length_a   1.000
_cell.length_b   1.000
_cell.length_c   1.000
_cell.angle_alpha   90.00
_cell.angle_beta   90.00
_cell.angle_gamma   90.00
#
_symmetry.space_group_name_H-M   'P 1'
#
loop_
_entity.id
_entity.type
_entity.pdbx_description
1 polymer ?
#
loop_
_entity_poly.entity_id
_entity_poly.type
_entity_poly.pdbx_seq_one_letter_code
_entity_poly.pdbx_strand_id
1 'polypeptide(L)'
;MSAKNQFDWISFYEEFADKLLAYKDNRQELIEKIKQVYEVTGIKLPTIDRDKGGNNILVDIDPFTVFGLFNKQLTEKNRIKLITEFKELFDIKADVPMSFDGIPVLSPLKSTFFYFVDNRGESDIQNLWSIFELALTLSKNDTEENRQEFISAFNTVRKQKGVKWNLSMGLYWIRPNRFINLDSRNRWFIKNNDRLPESITATVKNLRDTPKAEIYLKLCDDCIAYIPVSYTHLRAHETRHDL
;
A
#
# COMPACT_ATOMS: atom_id res chain seq x y z
N MET A 1 18.87 -12.11 -22.49
CA MET A 1 17.72 -11.54 -21.72
C MET A 1 18.14 -11.65 -20.26
N SER A 2 18.41 -10.51 -19.58
CA SER A 2 18.70 -10.52 -18.14
C SER A 2 17.47 -11.04 -17.42
N ALA A 3 17.66 -11.92 -16.43
CA ALA A 3 16.57 -12.35 -15.55
C ALA A 3 15.88 -11.09 -15.01
N LYS A 4 14.55 -10.94 -15.23
CA LYS A 4 13.76 -9.89 -14.60
C LYS A 4 14.04 -9.99 -13.11
N ASN A 5 14.56 -8.92 -12.51
CA ASN A 5 14.84 -8.90 -11.08
C ASN A 5 13.48 -8.90 -10.37
N GLN A 6 13.12 -10.00 -9.74
CA GLN A 6 11.91 -10.06 -8.93
C GLN A 6 12.03 -8.99 -7.84
N PHE A 7 10.96 -8.21 -7.62
CA PHE A 7 10.92 -7.14 -6.61
C PHE A 7 11.77 -5.89 -6.92
N ASP A 8 12.12 -5.62 -8.18
CA ASP A 8 12.78 -4.38 -8.58
C ASP A 8 11.92 -3.12 -8.28
N TRP A 9 10.63 -3.30 -8.08
CA TRP A 9 9.70 -2.23 -7.71
C TRP A 9 9.96 -1.66 -6.30
N ILE A 10 10.59 -2.39 -5.39
CA ILE A 10 10.74 -1.98 -3.98
C ILE A 10 11.43 -0.63 -3.87
N SER A 11 12.58 -0.46 -4.52
CA SER A 11 13.36 0.79 -4.43
C SER A 11 12.56 2.01 -4.89
N PHE A 12 11.81 1.87 -5.99
CA PHE A 12 10.96 2.96 -6.48
C PHE A 12 9.84 3.31 -5.49
N TYR A 13 9.17 2.29 -4.96
CA TYR A 13 8.02 2.49 -4.06
C TYR A 13 8.45 3.08 -2.72
N GLU A 14 9.59 2.66 -2.18
CA GLU A 14 10.13 3.21 -0.94
C GLU A 14 10.55 4.67 -1.11
N GLU A 15 11.27 5.00 -2.19
CA GLU A 15 11.66 6.39 -2.48
C GLU A 15 10.43 7.26 -2.77
N PHE A 16 9.47 6.77 -3.55
CA PHE A 16 8.23 7.49 -3.80
C PHE A 16 7.47 7.79 -2.51
N ALA A 17 7.40 6.83 -1.58
CA ALA A 17 6.79 7.05 -0.28
C ALA A 17 7.50 8.15 0.52
N ASP A 18 8.84 8.17 0.53
CA ASP A 18 9.60 9.22 1.20
C ASP A 18 9.36 10.61 0.57
N LYS A 19 9.30 10.70 -0.76
CA LYS A 19 8.99 11.95 -1.49
C LYS A 19 7.56 12.41 -1.25
N LEU A 20 6.61 11.46 -1.20
CA LEU A 20 5.19 11.76 -1.03
C LEU A 20 4.89 12.39 0.34
N LEU A 21 5.67 12.07 1.38
CA LEU A 21 5.47 12.62 2.72
C LEU A 21 5.55 14.16 2.75
N ALA A 22 6.31 14.78 1.86
CA ALA A 22 6.41 16.24 1.76
C ALA A 22 5.08 16.94 1.41
N TYR A 23 4.11 16.19 0.87
CA TYR A 23 2.79 16.71 0.50
C TYR A 23 1.72 16.55 1.58
N LYS A 24 2.08 16.04 2.76
CA LYS A 24 1.14 15.85 3.88
C LYS A 24 0.32 17.10 4.19
N ASP A 25 0.97 18.26 4.18
CA ASP A 25 0.37 19.56 4.47
C ASP A 25 0.14 20.43 3.23
N ASN A 26 0.47 19.91 2.03
CA ASN A 26 0.27 20.59 0.74
C ASN A 26 -0.41 19.67 -0.28
N ARG A 27 -1.57 19.14 0.09
CA ARG A 27 -2.28 18.11 -0.71
C ARG A 27 -2.88 18.66 -2.00
N GLN A 28 -3.14 19.96 -2.07
CA GLN A 28 -3.62 20.57 -3.29
C GLN A 28 -2.56 20.53 -4.40
N GLU A 29 -1.30 20.79 -4.06
CA GLU A 29 -0.18 20.63 -5.02
C GLU A 29 -0.04 19.17 -5.47
N LEU A 30 -0.20 18.22 -4.54
CA LEU A 30 -0.19 16.80 -4.88
C LEU A 30 -1.30 16.45 -5.90
N ILE A 31 -2.50 16.97 -5.69
CA ILE A 31 -3.63 16.76 -6.60
C ILE A 31 -3.33 17.31 -7.99
N GLU A 32 -2.75 18.52 -8.09
CA GLU A 32 -2.38 19.09 -9.38
C GLU A 32 -1.29 18.26 -10.09
N LYS A 33 -0.29 17.78 -9.36
CA LYS A 33 0.72 16.88 -9.91
C LYS A 33 0.10 15.56 -10.43
N ILE A 34 -0.84 14.98 -9.69
CA ILE A 34 -1.55 13.78 -10.13
C ILE A 34 -2.32 14.04 -11.42
N LYS A 35 -3.06 15.15 -11.51
CA LYS A 35 -3.78 15.54 -12.73
C LYS A 35 -2.82 15.66 -13.91
N GLN A 36 -1.68 16.32 -13.72
CA GLN A 36 -0.63 16.47 -14.73
C GLN A 36 -0.12 15.12 -15.23
N VAL A 37 0.17 14.16 -14.35
CA VAL A 37 0.59 12.80 -14.73
C VAL A 37 -0.44 12.15 -15.66
N TYR A 38 -1.72 12.25 -15.33
CA TYR A 38 -2.77 11.66 -16.13
C TYR A 38 -2.98 12.37 -17.47
N GLU A 39 -2.84 13.68 -17.50
CA GLU A 39 -2.89 14.50 -18.72
C GLU A 39 -1.76 14.13 -19.68
N VAL A 40 -0.52 14.14 -19.22
CA VAL A 40 0.68 13.82 -20.04
C VAL A 40 0.61 12.37 -20.55
N THR A 41 0.15 11.44 -19.72
CA THR A 41 0.04 10.04 -20.15
C THR A 41 -1.13 9.79 -21.10
N GLY A 42 -2.12 10.69 -21.17
CA GLY A 42 -3.37 10.46 -21.91
C GLY A 42 -4.22 9.32 -21.34
N ILE A 43 -3.90 8.84 -20.14
CA ILE A 43 -4.71 7.85 -19.41
C ILE A 43 -5.80 8.60 -18.67
N LYS A 44 -7.04 8.13 -18.75
CA LYS A 44 -8.16 8.79 -18.05
C LYS A 44 -7.97 8.69 -16.53
N LEU A 45 -7.94 9.83 -15.85
CA LEU A 45 -7.95 9.86 -14.39
C LEU A 45 -9.24 9.18 -13.88
N PRO A 46 -9.13 8.17 -13.01
CA PRO A 46 -10.32 7.52 -12.45
C PRO A 46 -11.07 8.47 -11.53
N THR A 47 -12.34 8.17 -11.32
CA THR A 47 -13.12 8.83 -10.27
C THR A 47 -12.56 8.43 -8.92
N ILE A 48 -11.98 9.39 -8.19
CA ILE A 48 -11.41 9.19 -6.86
C ILE A 48 -12.42 9.60 -5.80
N ASP A 49 -13.16 10.69 -6.03
CA ASP A 49 -14.16 11.19 -5.10
C ASP A 49 -15.42 11.68 -5.83
N ARG A 50 -16.54 11.76 -5.11
CA ARG A 50 -17.83 12.24 -5.63
C ARG A 50 -18.57 13.05 -4.59
N ASP A 51 -19.28 14.09 -5.06
CA ASP A 51 -20.25 14.83 -4.26
C ASP A 51 -21.65 14.17 -4.28
N LYS A 52 -22.59 14.75 -3.53
CA LYS A 52 -24.00 14.31 -3.50
C LYS A 52 -24.70 14.33 -4.84
N GLY A 53 -24.29 15.22 -5.72
CA GLY A 53 -24.79 15.31 -7.10
C GLY A 53 -24.24 14.24 -8.02
N GLY A 54 -23.31 13.40 -7.54
CA GLY A 54 -22.61 12.39 -8.34
C GLY A 54 -21.50 12.95 -9.23
N ASN A 55 -21.16 14.23 -9.09
CA ASN A 55 -20.07 14.84 -9.83
C ASN A 55 -18.72 14.33 -9.33
N ASN A 56 -17.79 14.09 -10.26
CA ASN A 56 -16.44 13.74 -9.91
C ASN A 56 -15.72 14.96 -9.32
N ILE A 57 -15.29 14.85 -8.08
CA ILE A 57 -14.49 15.85 -7.40
C ILE A 57 -13.22 15.21 -6.88
N LEU A 58 -12.17 15.99 -6.77
CA LEU A 58 -10.93 15.58 -6.11
C LEU A 58 -10.42 16.79 -5.33
N VAL A 59 -10.89 16.90 -4.10
CA VAL A 59 -10.58 18.02 -3.20
C VAL A 59 -9.52 17.67 -2.18
N ASP A 60 -9.37 16.37 -1.88
CA ASP A 60 -8.35 15.85 -0.96
C ASP A 60 -8.01 14.40 -1.32
N ILE A 61 -6.80 13.96 -0.94
CA ILE A 61 -6.31 12.61 -1.25
C ILE A 61 -5.37 12.12 -0.15
N ASP A 62 -5.46 10.84 0.19
CA ASP A 62 -4.51 10.16 1.07
C ASP A 62 -3.37 9.51 0.29
N PRO A 63 -2.21 9.25 0.93
CA PRO A 63 -1.02 8.74 0.26
C PRO A 63 -1.19 7.31 -0.27
N PHE A 64 -1.96 6.45 0.38
CA PHE A 64 -2.18 5.08 -0.08
C PHE A 64 -3.07 5.05 -1.33
N THR A 65 -4.04 5.95 -1.43
CA THR A 65 -4.82 6.11 -2.66
C THR A 65 -3.96 6.57 -3.83
N VAL A 66 -2.93 7.40 -3.59
CA VAL A 66 -1.94 7.75 -4.64
C VAL A 66 -1.26 6.50 -5.18
N PHE A 67 -0.76 5.61 -4.31
CA PHE A 67 -0.25 4.29 -4.74
C PHE A 67 -1.31 3.45 -5.43
N GLY A 68 -2.54 3.49 -4.97
CA GLY A 68 -3.69 2.81 -5.58
C GLY A 68 -3.96 3.23 -7.02
N LEU A 69 -3.54 4.43 -7.44
CA LEU A 69 -3.73 4.92 -8.81
C LEU A 69 -3.00 4.06 -9.85
N PHE A 70 -1.85 3.49 -9.51
CA PHE A 70 -1.10 2.59 -10.36
C PHE A 70 -1.05 1.14 -9.85
N ASN A 71 -1.60 0.85 -8.65
CA ASN A 71 -1.74 -0.49 -8.09
C ASN A 71 -3.17 -1.04 -8.15
N LYS A 72 -3.88 -0.77 -9.21
CA LYS A 72 -5.18 -1.35 -9.56
C LYS A 72 -5.04 -2.16 -10.85
N GLN A 73 -6.12 -2.81 -11.27
CA GLN A 73 -6.14 -3.58 -12.53
C GLN A 73 -5.87 -2.65 -13.72
N LEU A 74 -4.62 -2.49 -14.06
CA LEU A 74 -4.11 -1.79 -15.23
C LEU A 74 -3.29 -2.77 -16.07
N THR A 75 -3.21 -2.51 -17.38
CA THR A 75 -2.20 -3.19 -18.20
C THR A 75 -0.81 -2.81 -17.72
N GLU A 76 0.16 -3.71 -17.81
CA GLU A 76 1.55 -3.44 -17.43
C GLU A 76 2.08 -2.19 -18.14
N LYS A 77 1.79 -2.04 -19.45
CA LYS A 77 2.14 -0.86 -20.24
C LYS A 77 1.62 0.44 -19.63
N ASN A 78 0.35 0.49 -19.21
CA ASN A 78 -0.23 1.71 -18.63
C ASN A 78 0.34 1.97 -17.22
N ARG A 79 0.63 0.92 -16.46
CA ARG A 79 1.28 1.06 -15.14
C ARG A 79 2.67 1.66 -15.28
N ILE A 80 3.51 1.10 -16.16
CA ILE A 80 4.85 1.62 -16.44
C ILE A 80 4.77 3.07 -16.89
N LYS A 81 3.84 3.40 -17.79
CA LYS A 81 3.66 4.78 -18.28
C LYS A 81 3.35 5.76 -17.15
N LEU A 82 2.41 5.42 -16.26
CA LEU A 82 2.10 6.24 -15.09
C LEU A 82 3.30 6.38 -14.14
N ILE A 83 3.97 5.28 -13.83
CA ILE A 83 5.13 5.28 -12.91
C ILE A 83 6.28 6.09 -13.49
N THR A 84 6.50 6.04 -14.81
CA THR A 84 7.52 6.87 -15.46
C THR A 84 7.25 8.36 -15.27
N GLU A 85 6.00 8.80 -15.48
CA GLU A 85 5.64 10.21 -15.26
C GLU A 85 5.68 10.61 -13.78
N PHE A 86 5.27 9.70 -12.87
CA PHE A 86 5.47 9.93 -11.43
C PHE A 86 6.95 10.07 -11.07
N LYS A 87 7.84 9.24 -11.66
CA LYS A 87 9.29 9.33 -11.46
C LYS A 87 9.81 10.74 -11.78
N GLU A 88 9.49 11.23 -12.97
CA GLU A 88 9.95 12.54 -13.42
C GLU A 88 9.40 13.67 -12.55
N LEU A 89 8.09 13.65 -12.27
CA LEU A 89 7.42 14.75 -11.57
C LEU A 89 7.76 14.84 -10.09
N PHE A 90 8.14 13.73 -9.46
CA PHE A 90 8.53 13.65 -8.05
C PHE A 90 10.04 13.55 -7.84
N ASP A 91 10.85 13.68 -8.91
CA ASP A 91 12.31 13.58 -8.87
C ASP A 91 12.78 12.30 -8.15
N ILE A 92 12.22 11.14 -8.54
CA ILE A 92 12.60 9.83 -8.00
C ILE A 92 13.86 9.35 -8.74
N LYS A 93 14.86 8.92 -8.00
CA LYS A 93 16.15 8.46 -8.57
C LYS A 93 16.12 6.97 -8.90
N ALA A 94 15.37 6.19 -8.14
CA ALA A 94 15.21 4.76 -8.41
C ALA A 94 14.68 4.50 -9.82
N ASP A 95 15.09 3.39 -10.40
CA ASP A 95 14.67 3.01 -11.74
C ASP A 95 13.17 2.69 -11.80
N VAL A 96 12.56 2.91 -12.97
CA VAL A 96 11.18 2.47 -13.23
C VAL A 96 11.13 0.95 -13.19
N PRO A 97 10.25 0.35 -12.36
CA PRO A 97 10.15 -1.09 -12.26
C PRO A 97 9.76 -1.75 -13.58
N MET A 98 10.43 -2.84 -13.91
CA MET A 98 10.14 -3.68 -15.08
C MET A 98 9.37 -4.96 -14.72
N SER A 99 9.26 -5.25 -13.42
CA SER A 99 8.43 -6.34 -12.88
C SER A 99 7.60 -5.82 -11.71
N PHE A 100 6.38 -6.32 -11.64
CA PHE A 100 5.43 -6.02 -10.56
C PHE A 100 5.05 -7.30 -9.79
N ASP A 101 5.90 -8.31 -9.84
CA ASP A 101 5.69 -9.57 -9.16
C ASP A 101 5.62 -9.34 -7.64
N GLY A 102 4.64 -9.97 -6.98
CA GLY A 102 4.42 -9.85 -5.55
C GLY A 102 3.75 -8.56 -5.08
N ILE A 103 3.40 -7.63 -5.98
CA ILE A 103 2.65 -6.44 -5.60
C ILE A 103 1.15 -6.75 -5.46
N PRO A 104 0.54 -6.46 -4.31
CA PRO A 104 -0.90 -6.56 -4.17
C PRO A 104 -1.61 -5.49 -5.03
N VAL A 105 -2.68 -5.92 -5.72
CA VAL A 105 -3.43 -5.08 -6.66
C VAL A 105 -4.86 -4.90 -6.16
N LEU A 106 -5.32 -3.64 -6.12
CA LEU A 106 -6.69 -3.30 -5.75
C LEU A 106 -7.68 -3.58 -6.87
N SER A 107 -8.90 -3.95 -6.49
CA SER A 107 -10.03 -3.91 -7.42
C SER A 107 -10.28 -2.47 -7.88
N PRO A 108 -10.56 -2.22 -9.17
CA PRO A 108 -10.85 -0.89 -9.69
C PRO A 108 -11.98 -0.17 -8.96
N LEU A 109 -12.95 -0.93 -8.43
CA LEU A 109 -14.10 -0.41 -7.68
C LEU A 109 -13.75 -0.04 -6.22
N LYS A 110 -12.56 -0.39 -5.74
CA LYS A 110 -12.12 -0.19 -4.35
C LYS A 110 -10.67 0.31 -4.31
N SER A 111 -10.34 1.25 -5.18
CA SER A 111 -8.98 1.77 -5.31
C SER A 111 -8.66 2.95 -4.39
N THR A 112 -9.62 3.41 -3.60
CA THR A 112 -9.43 4.44 -2.57
C THR A 112 -9.41 3.84 -1.18
N PHE A 113 -8.72 4.52 -0.26
CA PHE A 113 -8.66 4.16 1.17
C PHE A 113 -9.64 4.97 2.01
N PHE A 114 -10.45 5.81 1.38
CA PHE A 114 -11.52 6.59 2.01
C PHE A 114 -12.81 6.44 1.22
N TYR A 115 -13.91 6.77 1.85
CA TYR A 115 -15.23 6.88 1.20
C TYR A 115 -15.39 8.24 0.52
N PHE A 116 -16.36 8.32 -0.40
CA PHE A 116 -16.75 9.59 -1.02
C PHE A 116 -17.15 10.63 0.03
N VAL A 117 -16.97 11.91 -0.30
CA VAL A 117 -17.05 13.05 0.62
C VAL A 117 -18.25 13.02 1.57
N ASP A 118 -19.39 12.56 1.10
CA ASP A 118 -20.64 12.54 1.90
C ASP A 118 -20.71 11.44 2.96
N ASN A 119 -19.82 10.46 2.90
CA ASN A 119 -19.87 9.24 3.72
C ASN A 119 -18.57 8.96 4.47
N ARG A 120 -17.59 9.85 4.37
CA ARG A 120 -16.34 9.75 5.12
C ARG A 120 -16.37 10.66 6.34
N GLY A 121 -15.61 10.29 7.37
CA GLY A 121 -15.35 11.18 8.52
C GLY A 121 -14.45 12.34 8.10
N GLU A 122 -14.61 13.48 8.75
CA GLU A 122 -13.82 14.70 8.47
C GLU A 122 -12.31 14.46 8.58
N SER A 123 -11.88 13.59 9.51
CA SER A 123 -10.49 13.29 9.76
C SER A 123 -9.96 12.06 9.00
N ASP A 124 -10.78 11.38 8.16
CA ASP A 124 -10.40 10.10 7.57
C ASP A 124 -9.13 10.21 6.73
N ILE A 125 -9.01 11.23 5.88
CA ILE A 125 -7.82 11.43 5.03
C ILE A 125 -6.62 11.86 5.89
N GLN A 126 -6.82 12.73 6.89
CA GLN A 126 -5.75 13.13 7.80
C GLN A 126 -5.20 11.95 8.60
N ASN A 127 -6.07 11.06 9.09
CA ASN A 127 -5.65 9.85 9.80
C ASN A 127 -4.82 8.90 8.91
N LEU A 128 -5.16 8.81 7.60
CA LEU A 128 -4.39 8.04 6.63
C LEU A 128 -3.00 8.65 6.39
N TRP A 129 -2.87 9.97 6.36
CA TRP A 129 -1.56 10.64 6.34
C TRP A 129 -0.76 10.40 7.62
N SER A 130 -1.43 10.43 8.77
CA SER A 130 -0.76 10.17 10.07
C SER A 130 -0.20 8.75 10.14
N ILE A 131 -1.00 7.73 9.80
CA ILE A 131 -0.50 6.35 9.82
C ILE A 131 0.59 6.11 8.76
N PHE A 132 0.53 6.79 7.62
CA PHE A 132 1.58 6.73 6.60
C PHE A 132 2.92 7.24 7.14
N GLU A 133 2.95 8.44 7.73
CA GLU A 133 4.14 9.01 8.35
C GLU A 133 4.69 8.12 9.46
N LEU A 134 3.83 7.66 10.37
CA LEU A 134 4.24 6.77 11.46
C LEU A 134 4.76 5.41 10.96
N ALA A 135 4.24 4.90 9.85
CA ALA A 135 4.77 3.70 9.23
C ALA A 135 6.19 3.91 8.67
N LEU A 136 6.44 5.06 8.04
CA LEU A 136 7.78 5.43 7.56
C LEU A 136 8.75 5.60 8.73
N THR A 137 8.32 6.27 9.80
CA THR A 137 9.11 6.47 11.02
C THR A 137 9.45 5.13 11.68
N LEU A 138 8.46 4.28 11.91
CA LEU A 138 8.63 2.96 12.51
C LEU A 138 9.57 2.06 11.69
N SER A 139 9.49 2.14 10.37
CA SER A 139 10.38 1.35 9.51
C SER A 139 11.85 1.76 9.57
N LYS A 140 12.12 3.03 9.89
CA LYS A 140 13.48 3.58 10.04
C LYS A 140 14.02 3.43 11.46
N ASN A 141 13.15 3.54 12.45
CA ASN A 141 13.51 3.53 13.86
C ASN A 141 12.42 2.80 14.68
N ASP A 142 12.62 1.50 14.90
CA ASP A 142 11.67 0.63 15.61
C ASP A 142 11.89 0.71 17.12
N THR A 143 11.43 1.82 17.74
CA THR A 143 11.40 2.03 19.18
C THR A 143 10.03 1.72 19.77
N GLU A 144 9.97 1.48 21.09
CA GLU A 144 8.69 1.27 21.76
C GLU A 144 7.76 2.50 21.63
N GLU A 145 8.30 3.71 21.67
CA GLU A 145 7.54 4.95 21.47
C GLU A 145 6.90 4.98 20.08
N ASN A 146 7.69 4.77 19.02
CA ASN A 146 7.19 4.73 17.64
C ASN A 146 6.19 3.60 17.42
N ARG A 147 6.35 2.45 18.10
CA ARG A 147 5.37 1.36 18.09
C ARG A 147 4.04 1.78 18.68
N GLN A 148 4.05 2.45 19.83
CA GLN A 148 2.83 2.90 20.50
C GLN A 148 2.08 3.95 19.69
N GLU A 149 2.77 4.91 19.07
CA GLU A 149 2.17 5.89 18.15
C GLU A 149 1.54 5.21 16.94
N PHE A 150 2.27 4.30 16.29
CA PHE A 150 1.75 3.50 15.18
C PHE A 150 0.52 2.68 15.59
N ILE A 151 0.55 2.01 16.73
CA ILE A 151 -0.56 1.22 17.27
C ILE A 151 -1.81 2.08 17.42
N SER A 152 -1.67 3.26 18.00
CA SER A 152 -2.80 4.19 18.19
C SER A 152 -3.41 4.61 16.87
N ALA A 153 -2.59 5.06 15.91
CA ALA A 153 -3.03 5.51 14.60
C ALA A 153 -3.64 4.36 13.78
N PHE A 154 -2.99 3.18 13.75
CA PHE A 154 -3.49 2.01 13.04
C PHE A 154 -4.87 1.58 13.59
N ASN A 155 -5.03 1.53 14.91
CA ASN A 155 -6.29 1.15 15.55
C ASN A 155 -7.42 2.17 15.29
N THR A 156 -7.10 3.41 15.00
CA THR A 156 -8.04 4.43 14.53
C THR A 156 -8.41 4.17 13.06
N VAL A 157 -7.42 4.09 12.17
CA VAL A 157 -7.61 3.98 10.74
C VAL A 157 -8.30 2.68 10.32
N ARG A 158 -7.98 1.54 10.98
CA ARG A 158 -8.61 0.25 10.64
C ARG A 158 -10.14 0.22 10.79
N LYS A 159 -10.72 1.14 11.55
CA LYS A 159 -12.16 1.27 11.76
C LYS A 159 -12.85 2.17 10.73
N GLN A 160 -12.09 2.92 9.95
CA GLN A 160 -12.63 3.82 8.93
C GLN A 160 -13.29 3.04 7.80
N LYS A 161 -14.38 3.59 7.28
CA LYS A 161 -15.07 3.00 6.12
C LYS A 161 -14.14 2.98 4.90
N GLY A 162 -14.12 1.87 4.19
CA GLY A 162 -13.34 1.72 2.95
C GLY A 162 -11.93 1.15 3.16
N VAL A 163 -11.36 1.32 4.33
CA VAL A 163 -9.96 0.92 4.62
C VAL A 163 -9.81 -0.60 4.71
N LYS A 164 -10.47 -1.24 5.67
CA LYS A 164 -10.44 -2.71 5.86
C LYS A 164 -9.03 -3.31 5.66
N TRP A 165 -8.96 -4.42 4.93
CA TRP A 165 -7.71 -5.14 4.61
C TRP A 165 -6.76 -4.35 3.71
N ASN A 166 -7.25 -3.33 2.99
CA ASN A 166 -6.43 -2.49 2.13
C ASN A 166 -5.32 -1.80 2.91
N LEU A 167 -5.52 -1.50 4.21
CA LEU A 167 -4.48 -0.88 5.04
C LEU A 167 -3.18 -1.67 5.01
N SER A 168 -3.25 -3.00 5.16
CA SER A 168 -2.06 -3.84 5.11
C SER A 168 -1.41 -3.87 3.72
N MET A 169 -2.21 -3.73 2.64
CA MET A 169 -1.68 -3.60 1.28
C MET A 169 -0.92 -2.28 1.12
N GLY A 170 -1.48 -1.17 1.58
CA GLY A 170 -0.85 0.15 1.54
C GLY A 170 0.47 0.20 2.33
N LEU A 171 0.47 -0.35 3.54
CA LEU A 171 1.68 -0.45 4.36
C LEU A 171 2.77 -1.31 3.69
N TYR A 172 2.38 -2.41 3.06
CA TYR A 172 3.28 -3.27 2.31
C TYR A 172 3.87 -2.55 1.08
N TRP A 173 3.10 -1.75 0.34
CA TRP A 173 3.64 -1.00 -0.79
C TRP A 173 4.77 -0.06 -0.38
N ILE A 174 4.62 0.62 0.75
CA ILE A 174 5.58 1.65 1.16
C ILE A 174 6.80 1.10 1.89
N ARG A 175 6.68 -0.03 2.61
CA ARG A 175 7.76 -0.68 3.36
C ARG A 175 7.56 -2.21 3.41
N PRO A 176 7.79 -2.92 2.30
CA PRO A 176 7.52 -4.36 2.20
C PRO A 176 8.42 -5.21 3.09
N ASN A 177 9.58 -4.68 3.50
CA ASN A 177 10.49 -5.37 4.42
C ASN A 177 10.08 -5.21 5.90
N ARG A 178 9.15 -4.31 6.21
CA ARG A 178 8.64 -4.08 7.58
C ARG A 178 7.21 -4.58 7.77
N PHE A 179 6.36 -4.47 6.77
CA PHE A 179 4.94 -4.76 6.86
C PHE A 179 4.54 -5.89 5.92
N ILE A 180 3.65 -6.77 6.37
CA ILE A 180 3.12 -7.84 5.54
C ILE A 180 1.77 -7.45 4.92
N ASN A 181 1.53 -7.93 3.72
CA ASN A 181 0.22 -7.81 3.09
C ASN A 181 -0.72 -8.92 3.57
N LEU A 182 -1.92 -8.55 4.03
CA LEU A 182 -2.97 -9.46 4.46
C LEU A 182 -4.19 -9.43 3.53
N ASP A 183 -3.97 -9.36 2.21
CA ASP A 183 -5.05 -9.55 1.25
C ASP A 183 -5.63 -10.99 1.32
N SER A 184 -6.66 -11.27 0.53
CA SER A 184 -7.32 -12.58 0.57
C SER A 184 -6.40 -13.72 0.14
N ARG A 185 -5.48 -13.50 -0.82
CA ARG A 185 -4.55 -14.50 -1.33
C ARG A 185 -3.49 -14.85 -0.27
N ASN A 186 -2.87 -13.82 0.32
CA ASN A 186 -1.85 -14.04 1.35
C ASN A 186 -2.44 -14.67 2.60
N ARG A 187 -3.64 -14.26 3.03
CA ARG A 187 -4.32 -14.94 4.14
C ARG A 187 -4.63 -16.40 3.83
N TRP A 188 -5.08 -16.70 2.61
CA TRP A 188 -5.30 -18.08 2.18
C TRP A 188 -4.00 -18.88 2.17
N PHE A 189 -2.94 -18.34 1.59
CA PHE A 189 -1.62 -18.97 1.54
C PHE A 189 -1.10 -19.28 2.96
N ILE A 190 -1.09 -18.28 3.85
CA ILE A 190 -0.62 -18.47 5.23
C ILE A 190 -1.45 -19.53 5.96
N LYS A 191 -2.76 -19.53 5.79
CA LYS A 191 -3.66 -20.50 6.44
C LYS A 191 -3.41 -21.95 6.03
N ASN A 192 -2.97 -22.16 4.79
CA ASN A 192 -2.85 -23.49 4.17
C ASN A 192 -1.39 -23.90 3.94
N ASN A 193 -0.42 -23.18 4.48
CA ASN A 193 0.99 -23.50 4.33
C ASN A 193 1.56 -24.16 5.60
N ASP A 194 1.70 -25.49 5.54
CA ASP A 194 2.20 -26.31 6.65
C ASP A 194 3.69 -26.10 6.95
N ARG A 195 4.40 -25.36 6.09
CA ARG A 195 5.82 -25.02 6.32
C ARG A 195 6.00 -23.79 7.22
N LEU A 196 4.94 -23.01 7.43
CA LEU A 196 4.99 -21.85 8.31
C LEU A 196 4.79 -22.27 9.77
N PRO A 197 5.41 -21.56 10.72
CA PRO A 197 5.17 -21.78 12.14
C PRO A 197 3.69 -21.74 12.50
N GLU A 198 3.28 -22.63 13.40
CA GLU A 198 1.90 -22.69 13.88
C GLU A 198 1.44 -21.36 14.50
N SER A 199 2.33 -20.62 15.17
CA SER A 199 2.05 -19.29 15.73
C SER A 199 1.55 -18.30 14.67
N ILE A 200 2.14 -18.32 13.46
CA ILE A 200 1.74 -17.49 12.33
C ILE A 200 0.43 -17.98 11.74
N THR A 201 0.36 -19.28 11.41
CA THR A 201 -0.83 -19.87 10.75
C THR A 201 -2.06 -19.80 11.64
N ALA A 202 -1.94 -20.11 12.94
CA ALA A 202 -3.04 -20.03 13.91
C ALA A 202 -3.53 -18.59 14.09
N THR A 203 -2.61 -17.61 14.15
CA THR A 203 -2.98 -16.19 14.23
C THR A 203 -3.84 -15.81 13.02
N VAL A 204 -3.40 -16.11 11.79
CA VAL A 204 -4.16 -15.74 10.58
C VAL A 204 -5.47 -16.55 10.44
N LYS A 205 -5.51 -17.82 10.87
CA LYS A 205 -6.74 -18.62 10.89
C LYS A 205 -7.84 -17.97 11.76
N ASN A 206 -7.47 -17.32 12.85
CA ASN A 206 -8.39 -16.71 13.80
C ASN A 206 -8.84 -15.30 13.39
N LEU A 207 -8.23 -14.66 12.37
CA LEU A 207 -8.63 -13.34 11.91
C LEU A 207 -9.99 -13.40 11.21
N ARG A 208 -10.95 -12.60 11.71
CA ARG A 208 -12.28 -12.42 11.11
C ARG A 208 -12.40 -11.09 10.37
N ASP A 209 -11.62 -10.11 10.79
CA ASP A 209 -11.56 -8.75 10.23
C ASP A 209 -10.12 -8.24 10.36
N THR A 210 -9.85 -7.04 9.83
CA THR A 210 -8.54 -6.37 9.97
C THR A 210 -8.09 -6.40 11.44
N PRO A 211 -6.94 -7.01 11.76
CA PRO A 211 -6.50 -7.20 13.13
C PRO A 211 -6.29 -5.86 13.85
N LYS A 212 -6.25 -5.90 15.17
CA LYS A 212 -5.69 -4.78 15.95
C LYS A 212 -4.19 -4.65 15.64
N ALA A 213 -3.67 -3.45 15.82
CA ALA A 213 -2.28 -3.14 15.50
C ALA A 213 -1.27 -4.04 16.20
N GLU A 214 -1.53 -4.38 17.47
CA GLU A 214 -0.66 -5.23 18.29
C GLU A 214 -0.52 -6.63 17.67
N ILE A 215 -1.63 -7.19 17.19
CA ILE A 215 -1.65 -8.49 16.50
C ILE A 215 -0.96 -8.37 15.14
N TYR A 216 -1.21 -7.26 14.42
CA TYR A 216 -0.62 -7.04 13.11
C TYR A 216 0.91 -6.90 13.19
N LEU A 217 1.42 -6.04 14.10
CA LEU A 217 2.86 -5.86 14.29
C LEU A 217 3.54 -7.15 14.75
N LYS A 218 2.93 -7.86 15.73
CA LYS A 218 3.46 -9.17 16.13
C LYS A 218 3.55 -10.13 14.95
N LEU A 219 2.54 -10.18 14.10
CA LEU A 219 2.54 -11.05 12.93
C LEU A 219 3.62 -10.61 11.91
N CYS A 220 3.85 -9.30 11.73
CA CYS A 220 4.96 -8.80 10.93
C CYS A 220 6.31 -9.24 11.51
N ASP A 221 6.51 -9.06 12.82
CA ASP A 221 7.74 -9.43 13.50
C ASP A 221 8.00 -10.95 13.43
N ASP A 222 6.98 -11.77 13.65
CA ASP A 222 7.06 -13.24 13.54
C ASP A 222 7.43 -13.67 12.11
N CYS A 223 6.84 -13.05 11.09
CA CYS A 223 7.16 -13.33 9.69
C CYS A 223 8.59 -12.92 9.33
N ILE A 224 9.03 -11.74 9.76
CA ILE A 224 10.40 -11.25 9.52
C ILE A 224 11.43 -12.16 10.20
N ALA A 225 11.16 -12.57 11.44
CA ALA A 225 12.04 -13.46 12.19
C ALA A 225 12.13 -14.88 11.58
N TYR A 226 11.04 -15.38 11.03
CA TYR A 226 10.98 -16.72 10.42
C TYR A 226 11.62 -16.78 9.04
N ILE A 227 11.55 -15.70 8.28
CA ILE A 227 12.07 -15.64 6.91
C ILE A 227 13.46 -14.97 6.95
N PRO A 228 14.53 -15.71 7.23
CA PRO A 228 15.88 -15.15 7.13
C PRO A 228 16.13 -14.73 5.69
N VAL A 229 17.04 -13.83 5.45
CA VAL A 229 17.51 -13.16 4.21
C VAL A 229 17.19 -13.84 2.85
N SER A 230 16.76 -15.10 2.80
CA SER A 230 16.21 -15.82 1.64
C SER A 230 14.74 -15.47 1.30
N TYR A 231 14.26 -14.36 1.78
CA TYR A 231 12.92 -13.81 1.63
C TYR A 231 12.44 -13.70 0.16
N THR A 232 13.35 -13.61 -0.77
CA THR A 232 13.10 -13.59 -2.20
C THR A 232 12.47 -14.88 -2.75
N HIS A 233 12.69 -16.02 -2.10
CA HIS A 233 12.20 -17.30 -2.60
C HIS A 233 10.73 -17.61 -2.25
N LEU A 234 10.26 -17.21 -1.07
CA LEU A 234 8.85 -17.45 -0.70
C LEU A 234 7.87 -16.61 -1.51
N ARG A 235 8.23 -15.39 -1.84
CA ARG A 235 7.44 -14.52 -2.71
C ARG A 235 7.41 -14.99 -4.16
N ALA A 236 8.48 -15.67 -4.62
CA ALA A 236 8.61 -16.16 -5.99
C ALA A 236 7.74 -17.39 -6.31
N HIS A 237 7.37 -18.16 -5.30
CA HIS A 237 6.55 -19.36 -5.48
C HIS A 237 5.06 -19.08 -5.63
N GLU A 238 4.59 -17.93 -5.14
CA GLU A 238 3.16 -17.58 -5.17
C GLU A 238 2.64 -17.20 -6.56
N THR A 239 3.51 -16.78 -7.48
CA THR A 239 3.08 -16.30 -8.81
C THR A 239 3.13 -17.35 -9.91
N ARG A 240 3.66 -18.55 -9.66
CA ARG A 240 3.94 -19.54 -10.72
C ARG A 240 3.04 -20.76 -10.76
N HIS A 241 2.17 -21.00 -9.78
CA HIS A 241 1.47 -22.28 -9.69
C HIS A 241 -0.05 -22.26 -9.74
N ASP A 242 -0.69 -21.09 -9.95
CA ASP A 242 -2.16 -21.04 -10.06
C ASP A 242 -2.59 -20.16 -11.26
N LEU A 243 -2.36 -20.68 -12.46
CA LEU A 243 -3.09 -20.38 -13.70
C LEU A 243 -3.52 -21.66 -14.36
#